data_98847253a9511faca3055e9d31115a86
#
_entry.id   98847253a9511faca3055e9d31115a86
#
_cell.length_a   1.000
_cell.length_b   1.000
_cell.length_c   1.000
_cell.angle_alpha   90.00
_cell.angle_beta   90.00
_cell.angle_gamma   90.00
#
_symmetry.space_group_name_H-M   'P 1'
#
loop_
_entity.id
_entity.type
_entity.pdbx_description
1 polymer ?
#
loop_
_entity_poly.entity_id
_entity_poly.type
_entity_poly.pdbx_seq_one_letter_code
_entity_poly.pdbx_strand_id
1 'polypeptide(L)'
;MVDFLKKIEDNLNLLNSQQIDVCRILLDQLRIADKKFFSQQSSLIVNKEYLEFIAIHSYESDSNFVIILFNSFVEYSCSGFCFQFDYNENYINEYISSLFKGEYKVIQTNFGNIILRTQFIWNSQNLKSRITKSFLYNFRFFFNYGMIKFTEFKLLSFVSST
;
A
#
# COMPACT_ATOMS: atom_id res chain seq x y z
N MET A 1 15.49 -4.14 15.95
CA MET A 1 14.27 -3.75 15.23
C MET A 1 13.95 -2.32 15.62
N VAL A 2 13.80 -1.43 14.66
CA VAL A 2 13.47 -0.02 14.91
C VAL A 2 12.11 0.05 15.60
N ASP A 3 12.00 0.80 16.69
CA ASP A 3 10.71 1.10 17.29
C ASP A 3 10.03 2.20 16.46
N PHE A 4 9.22 1.78 15.47
CA PHE A 4 8.54 2.70 14.57
C PHE A 4 7.58 3.62 15.33
N LEU A 5 6.90 3.11 16.37
CA LEU A 5 5.99 3.90 17.20
C LEU A 5 6.72 5.08 17.83
N LYS A 6 7.79 4.78 18.57
CA LYS A 6 8.60 5.82 19.22
C LYS A 6 9.16 6.81 18.20
N LYS A 7 9.67 6.31 17.07
CA LYS A 7 10.25 7.20 16.03
C LYS A 7 9.22 8.15 15.43
N ILE A 8 7.96 7.73 15.23
CA ILE A 8 6.90 8.63 14.78
C ILE A 8 6.58 9.63 15.89
N GLU A 9 6.33 9.15 17.12
CA GLU A 9 5.93 9.99 18.26
C GLU A 9 6.96 11.09 18.57
N ASP A 10 8.25 10.75 18.54
CA ASP A 10 9.36 11.69 18.79
C ASP A 10 9.50 12.78 17.70
N ASN A 11 8.92 12.57 16.50
CA ASN A 11 9.06 13.47 15.35
C ASN A 11 7.76 14.07 14.84
N LEU A 12 6.63 13.93 15.55
CA LEU A 12 5.34 14.51 15.17
C LEU A 12 5.40 16.02 14.97
N ASN A 13 6.26 16.71 15.70
CA ASN A 13 6.47 18.16 15.61
C ASN A 13 7.08 18.63 14.27
N LEU A 14 7.59 17.73 13.45
CA LEU A 14 8.12 18.02 12.12
C LEU A 14 7.01 18.03 11.06
N LEU A 15 5.84 17.47 11.35
CA LEU A 15 4.76 17.23 10.44
C LEU A 15 3.67 18.31 10.54
N ASN A 16 2.95 18.56 9.44
CA ASN A 16 1.78 19.43 9.46
C ASN A 16 0.53 18.71 10.05
N SER A 17 -0.56 19.45 10.27
CA SER A 17 -1.77 18.91 10.91
C SER A 17 -2.39 17.74 10.14
N GLN A 18 -2.44 17.80 8.80
CA GLN A 18 -2.99 16.75 7.96
C GLN A 18 -2.14 15.47 8.01
N GLN A 19 -0.82 15.62 7.97
CA GLN A 19 0.11 14.49 8.14
C GLN A 19 -0.03 13.87 9.53
N ILE A 20 -0.18 14.68 10.59
CA ILE A 20 -0.37 14.20 11.97
C ILE A 20 -1.64 13.35 12.09
N ASP A 21 -2.75 13.76 11.46
CA ASP A 21 -4.00 13.01 11.51
C ASP A 21 -3.85 11.62 10.87
N VAL A 22 -3.19 11.53 9.72
CA VAL A 22 -2.90 10.23 9.09
C VAL A 22 -1.84 9.44 9.87
N CYS A 23 -0.86 10.10 10.50
CA CYS A 23 0.11 9.44 11.38
C CYS A 23 -0.57 8.76 12.58
N ARG A 24 -1.62 9.34 13.14
CA ARG A 24 -2.40 8.69 14.23
C ARG A 24 -3.00 7.37 13.76
N ILE A 25 -3.57 7.35 12.55
CA ILE A 25 -4.10 6.12 11.95
C ILE A 25 -2.97 5.09 11.78
N LEU A 26 -1.81 5.51 11.26
CA LEU A 26 -0.65 4.64 11.12
C LEU A 26 -0.16 4.10 12.46
N LEU A 27 -0.09 4.93 13.50
CA LEU A 27 0.28 4.53 14.86
C LEU A 27 -0.69 3.48 15.41
N ASP A 28 -2.00 3.64 15.20
CA ASP A 28 -2.98 2.66 15.65
C ASP A 28 -2.81 1.30 14.97
N GLN A 29 -2.52 1.30 13.67
CA GLN A 29 -2.22 0.05 12.95
C GLN A 29 -0.89 -0.58 13.43
N LEU A 30 0.13 0.22 13.68
CA LEU A 30 1.42 -0.27 14.20
C LEU A 30 1.31 -0.85 15.62
N ARG A 31 0.38 -0.37 16.45
CA ARG A 31 0.12 -0.92 17.79
C ARG A 31 -0.49 -2.32 17.77
N ILE A 32 -1.32 -2.61 16.76
CA ILE A 32 -1.96 -3.93 16.62
C ILE A 32 -1.14 -4.89 15.75
N ALA A 33 -0.19 -4.38 14.97
CA ALA A 33 0.67 -5.19 14.12
C ALA A 33 1.67 -6.00 14.97
N ASP A 34 1.87 -7.26 14.58
CA ASP A 34 2.86 -8.12 15.24
C ASP A 34 4.26 -7.84 14.68
N LYS A 35 5.15 -7.41 15.56
CA LYS A 35 6.53 -7.03 15.21
C LYS A 35 7.30 -8.11 14.46
N LYS A 36 6.98 -9.39 14.66
CA LYS A 36 7.64 -10.52 13.96
C LYS A 36 7.39 -10.53 12.45
N PHE A 37 6.31 -9.89 11.99
CA PHE A 37 5.98 -9.82 10.56
C PHE A 37 6.75 -8.74 9.80
N PHE A 38 7.44 -7.83 10.48
CA PHE A 38 8.29 -6.85 9.82
C PHE A 38 9.70 -7.40 9.62
N SER A 39 10.18 -7.35 8.38
CA SER A 39 11.57 -7.69 8.08
C SER A 39 12.53 -6.60 8.62
N GLN A 40 13.82 -6.94 8.71
CA GLN A 40 14.86 -5.98 9.08
C GLN A 40 15.04 -4.83 8.05
N GLN A 41 14.55 -5.04 6.83
CA GLN A 41 14.57 -4.04 5.76
C GLN A 41 13.40 -3.05 5.84
N SER A 42 12.40 -3.32 6.69
CA SER A 42 11.35 -2.35 6.95
C SER A 42 11.93 -1.09 7.57
N SER A 43 11.50 0.08 7.11
CA SER A 43 12.11 1.35 7.49
C SER A 43 11.08 2.46 7.69
N LEU A 44 11.49 3.48 8.43
CA LEU A 44 10.73 4.70 8.63
C LEU A 44 11.66 5.89 8.52
N ILE A 45 11.29 6.88 7.71
CA ILE A 45 11.95 8.18 7.59
C ILE A 45 10.92 9.25 7.97
N VAL A 46 11.29 10.18 8.83
CA VAL A 46 10.48 11.35 9.16
C VAL A 46 11.34 12.60 9.03
N ASN A 47 10.89 13.56 8.24
CA ASN A 47 11.51 14.87 8.09
C ASN A 47 10.44 15.96 7.89
N LYS A 48 10.83 17.21 7.61
CA LYS A 48 9.92 18.34 7.45
C LYS A 48 9.09 18.30 6.15
N GLU A 49 9.50 17.49 5.18
CA GLU A 49 8.85 17.44 3.86
C GLU A 49 7.90 16.26 3.75
N TYR A 50 8.26 15.13 4.37
CA TYR A 50 7.45 13.91 4.31
C TYR A 50 7.75 12.97 5.47
N LEU A 51 6.81 12.05 5.71
CA LEU A 51 7.04 10.80 6.41
C LEU A 51 6.95 9.66 5.40
N GLU A 52 7.93 8.77 5.37
CA GLU A 52 7.93 7.55 4.57
C GLU A 52 8.00 6.32 5.48
N PHE A 53 7.04 5.44 5.36
CA PHE A 53 7.01 4.16 6.04
C PHE A 53 7.02 3.02 5.03
N ILE A 54 8.05 2.18 5.09
CA ILE A 54 8.22 0.99 4.25
C ILE A 54 8.03 -0.23 5.13
N ALA A 55 7.00 -1.01 4.85
CA ALA A 55 6.74 -2.28 5.48
C ALA A 55 7.06 -3.42 4.50
N ILE A 56 7.95 -4.32 4.89
CA ILE A 56 8.32 -5.51 4.14
C ILE A 56 8.04 -6.71 5.04
N HIS A 57 7.27 -7.67 4.54
CA HIS A 57 6.90 -8.83 5.33
C HIS A 57 8.09 -9.77 5.53
N SER A 58 8.27 -10.29 6.75
CA SER A 58 9.44 -11.09 7.12
C SER A 58 9.52 -12.46 6.44
N TYR A 59 8.37 -13.00 6.01
CA TYR A 59 8.29 -14.30 5.34
C TYR A 59 8.26 -14.20 3.82
N GLU A 60 7.91 -13.05 3.27
CA GLU A 60 7.77 -12.86 1.82
C GLU A 60 8.11 -11.41 1.45
N SER A 61 9.28 -11.18 0.88
CA SER A 61 9.76 -9.83 0.53
C SER A 61 8.90 -9.11 -0.50
N ASP A 62 8.22 -9.86 -1.38
CA ASP A 62 7.31 -9.30 -2.38
C ASP A 62 6.01 -8.81 -1.76
N SER A 63 5.70 -9.28 -0.53
CA SER A 63 4.61 -8.75 0.28
C SER A 63 5.09 -7.49 1.02
N ASN A 64 5.04 -6.37 0.32
CA ASN A 64 5.48 -5.07 0.85
C ASN A 64 4.49 -3.96 0.49
N PHE A 65 4.50 -2.92 1.31
CA PHE A 65 3.81 -1.68 1.01
C PHE A 65 4.60 -0.47 1.52
N VAL A 66 4.35 0.67 0.90
CA VAL A 66 4.93 1.96 1.28
C VAL A 66 3.81 2.95 1.49
N ILE A 67 3.92 3.75 2.53
CA ILE A 67 3.05 4.89 2.81
C ILE A 67 3.94 6.13 2.88
N ILE A 68 3.68 7.12 2.04
CA ILE A 68 4.39 8.39 2.08
C ILE A 68 3.38 9.51 2.32
N LEU A 69 3.58 10.25 3.41
CA LEU A 69 2.78 11.42 3.75
C LEU A 69 3.54 12.67 3.30
N PHE A 70 3.22 13.17 2.12
CA PHE A 70 3.73 14.46 1.64
C PHE A 70 2.94 15.62 2.27
N ASN A 71 3.40 16.85 2.10
CA ASN A 71 2.72 18.03 2.66
C ASN A 71 1.29 18.25 2.14
N SER A 72 0.97 17.79 0.94
CA SER A 72 -0.32 18.04 0.27
C SER A 72 -1.12 16.80 -0.12
N PHE A 73 -0.52 15.62 -0.09
CA PHE A 73 -1.18 14.37 -0.46
C PHE A 73 -0.54 13.17 0.23
N VAL A 74 -1.23 12.05 0.21
CA VAL A 74 -0.73 10.74 0.68
C VAL A 74 -0.48 9.85 -0.51
N GLU A 75 0.68 9.22 -0.56
CA GLU A 75 1.00 8.20 -1.54
C GLU A 75 1.04 6.82 -0.88
N TYR A 76 0.40 5.86 -1.53
CA TYR A 76 0.48 4.45 -1.16
C TYR A 76 1.05 3.68 -2.33
N SER A 77 2.04 2.84 -2.06
CA SER A 77 2.48 1.87 -3.05
C SER A 77 2.47 0.47 -2.46
N CYS A 78 2.22 -0.52 -3.31
CA CYS A 78 2.24 -1.92 -2.97
C CYS A 78 2.58 -2.74 -4.18
N SER A 79 3.49 -3.69 -4.03
CA SER A 79 3.91 -4.59 -5.11
C SER A 79 4.21 -3.83 -6.42
N GLY A 80 4.83 -2.64 -6.32
CA GLY A 80 5.19 -1.80 -7.47
C GLY A 80 4.07 -0.93 -8.04
N PHE A 81 2.91 -0.86 -7.38
CA PHE A 81 1.80 0.02 -7.78
C PHE A 81 1.66 1.17 -6.81
N CYS A 82 1.47 2.37 -7.36
CA CYS A 82 1.41 3.61 -6.61
C CYS A 82 0.05 4.29 -6.80
N PHE A 83 -0.48 4.85 -5.73
CA PHE A 83 -1.71 5.64 -5.70
C PHE A 83 -1.49 6.89 -4.87
N GLN A 84 -2.11 7.98 -5.32
CA GLN A 84 -2.11 9.25 -4.60
C GLN A 84 -3.53 9.61 -4.19
N PHE A 85 -3.68 10.10 -2.97
CA PHE A 85 -4.94 10.53 -2.39
C PHE A 85 -4.78 11.89 -1.73
N ASP A 86 -5.80 12.73 -1.85
CA ASP A 86 -5.89 13.94 -1.05
C ASP A 86 -6.19 13.60 0.41
N TYR A 87 -5.69 14.40 1.35
CA TYR A 87 -5.93 14.21 2.79
C TYR A 87 -7.41 14.24 3.19
N ASN A 88 -8.27 14.82 2.37
CA ASN A 88 -9.72 14.90 2.60
C ASN A 88 -10.48 13.65 2.15
N GLU A 89 -9.80 12.62 1.62
CA GLU A 89 -10.49 11.37 1.24
C GLU A 89 -10.95 10.59 2.46
N ASN A 90 -12.26 10.33 2.55
CA ASN A 90 -12.91 9.65 3.69
C ASN A 90 -12.43 8.19 3.91
N TYR A 91 -11.65 7.64 2.98
CA TYR A 91 -11.24 6.22 2.98
C TYR A 91 -9.79 5.98 3.41
N ILE A 92 -9.04 7.02 3.81
CA ILE A 92 -7.61 6.88 4.17
C ILE A 92 -7.42 5.84 5.28
N ASN A 93 -8.26 5.88 6.33
CA ASN A 93 -8.19 4.93 7.43
C ASN A 93 -8.42 3.49 6.96
N GLU A 94 -9.41 3.27 6.11
CA GLU A 94 -9.73 1.95 5.55
C GLU A 94 -8.59 1.43 4.66
N TYR A 95 -7.97 2.30 3.85
CA TYR A 95 -6.82 1.93 3.02
C TYR A 95 -5.62 1.50 3.88
N ILE A 96 -5.24 2.29 4.88
CA ILE A 96 -4.11 1.95 5.75
C ILE A 96 -4.41 0.66 6.51
N SER A 97 -5.61 0.51 7.08
CA SER A 97 -6.02 -0.71 7.78
C SER A 97 -5.94 -1.94 6.86
N SER A 98 -6.43 -1.85 5.63
CA SER A 98 -6.40 -2.94 4.66
C SER A 98 -4.99 -3.36 4.28
N LEU A 99 -4.03 -2.39 4.20
CA LEU A 99 -2.62 -2.69 3.97
C LEU A 99 -2.05 -3.58 5.08
N PHE A 100 -2.27 -3.21 6.35
CA PHE A 100 -1.77 -3.97 7.48
C PHE A 100 -2.43 -5.35 7.62
N LYS A 101 -3.71 -5.47 7.28
CA LYS A 101 -4.45 -6.73 7.33
C LYS A 101 -4.23 -7.64 6.12
N GLY A 102 -3.56 -7.16 5.08
CA GLY A 102 -3.41 -7.91 3.84
C GLY A 102 -4.75 -8.13 3.09
N GLU A 103 -5.72 -7.24 3.28
CA GLU A 103 -7.07 -7.37 2.74
C GLU A 103 -7.19 -6.88 1.30
N TYR A 104 -6.11 -6.90 0.54
CA TYR A 104 -6.21 -6.57 -0.87
C TYR A 104 -5.30 -7.43 -1.75
N LYS A 105 -5.63 -7.45 -3.03
CA LYS A 105 -4.88 -8.12 -4.05
C LYS A 105 -4.77 -7.28 -5.31
N VAL A 106 -3.70 -7.52 -6.05
CA VAL A 106 -3.45 -6.93 -7.35
C VAL A 106 -3.59 -8.03 -8.40
N ILE A 107 -4.41 -7.81 -9.42
CA ILE A 107 -4.51 -8.71 -10.56
C ILE A 107 -3.95 -7.99 -11.79
N GLN A 108 -2.92 -8.56 -12.38
CA GLN A 108 -2.38 -8.14 -13.66
C GLN A 108 -2.87 -9.04 -14.78
N THR A 109 -3.34 -8.43 -15.86
CA THR A 109 -3.60 -9.11 -17.13
C THR A 109 -2.44 -8.80 -18.06
N ASN A 110 -1.70 -9.81 -18.45
CA ASN A 110 -0.49 -9.70 -19.25
C ASN A 110 -0.67 -10.36 -20.63
N PHE A 111 -0.03 -9.78 -21.66
CA PHE A 111 0.17 -10.39 -22.96
C PHE A 111 1.68 -10.54 -23.17
N GLY A 112 2.19 -11.75 -23.04
CA GLY A 112 3.63 -11.97 -22.94
C GLY A 112 4.21 -11.18 -21.75
N ASN A 113 5.15 -10.29 -22.03
CA ASN A 113 5.77 -9.40 -21.02
C ASN A 113 5.08 -8.03 -20.91
N ILE A 114 4.00 -7.80 -21.66
CA ILE A 114 3.28 -6.51 -21.67
C ILE A 114 2.12 -6.55 -20.69
N ILE A 115 2.08 -5.61 -19.75
CA ILE A 115 0.95 -5.45 -18.82
C ILE A 115 -0.16 -4.70 -19.55
N LEU A 116 -1.29 -5.38 -19.79
CA LEU A 116 -2.48 -4.80 -20.44
C LEU A 116 -3.38 -4.08 -19.47
N ARG A 117 -3.48 -4.59 -18.25
CA ARG A 117 -4.39 -4.07 -17.23
C ARG A 117 -3.85 -4.43 -15.85
N THR A 118 -3.99 -3.49 -14.93
CA THR A 118 -3.80 -3.74 -13.50
C THR A 118 -5.10 -3.42 -12.77
N GLN A 119 -5.52 -4.32 -11.92
CA GLN A 119 -6.76 -4.20 -11.16
C GLN A 119 -6.45 -4.40 -9.69
N PHE A 120 -6.87 -3.45 -8.85
CA PHE A 120 -6.78 -3.55 -7.40
C PHE A 120 -8.14 -3.96 -6.85
N ILE A 121 -8.15 -4.98 -6.03
CA ILE A 121 -9.34 -5.51 -5.39
C ILE A 121 -9.10 -5.50 -3.88
N TRP A 122 -9.91 -4.75 -3.17
CA TRP A 122 -9.95 -4.76 -1.71
C TRP A 122 -11.01 -5.74 -1.24
N ASN A 123 -10.68 -6.52 -0.24
CA ASN A 123 -11.61 -7.51 0.34
C ASN A 123 -12.63 -6.86 1.29
N SER A 124 -12.43 -5.62 1.70
CA SER A 124 -13.40 -4.85 2.48
C SER A 124 -14.60 -4.47 1.62
N GLN A 125 -15.82 -4.68 2.12
CA GLN A 125 -17.07 -4.36 1.40
C GLN A 125 -17.23 -2.87 1.09
N ASN A 126 -16.50 -1.99 1.77
CA ASN A 126 -16.59 -0.54 1.66
C ASN A 126 -15.59 0.08 0.67
N LEU A 127 -14.57 -0.65 0.27
CA LEU A 127 -13.54 -0.14 -0.62
C LEU A 127 -13.87 -0.44 -2.08
N LYS A 128 -13.95 0.61 -2.90
CA LYS A 128 -14.17 0.47 -4.34
C LYS A 128 -12.90 -0.01 -5.01
N SER A 129 -12.99 -1.06 -5.83
CA SER A 129 -11.89 -1.47 -6.69
C SER A 129 -11.55 -0.35 -7.67
N ARG A 130 -10.29 0.12 -7.68
CA ARG A 130 -9.79 1.04 -8.70
C ARG A 130 -9.20 0.24 -9.87
N ILE A 131 -9.62 0.57 -11.07
CA ILE A 131 -9.08 0.00 -12.31
C ILE A 131 -8.16 1.05 -12.92
N THR A 132 -6.87 0.78 -12.95
CA THR A 132 -5.92 1.57 -13.73
C THR A 132 -6.03 1.12 -15.19
N LYS A 133 -6.48 2.02 -16.06
CA LYS A 133 -6.53 1.74 -17.51
C LYS A 133 -5.10 1.82 -18.06
N SER A 134 -4.56 0.71 -18.50
CA SER A 134 -3.36 0.71 -19.31
C SER A 134 -3.65 1.32 -20.68
N PHE A 135 -2.67 2.01 -21.26
CA PHE A 135 -2.72 2.70 -22.56
C PHE A 135 -3.18 1.83 -23.76
N LEU A 136 -3.23 0.51 -23.60
CA LEU A 136 -3.44 -0.46 -24.67
C LEU A 136 -4.91 -0.89 -24.88
N TYR A 137 -5.88 -0.12 -24.43
CA TYR A 137 -7.31 -0.45 -24.64
C TYR A 137 -7.72 -0.51 -26.14
N ASN A 138 -6.91 0.08 -27.03
CA ASN A 138 -7.20 0.16 -28.47
C ASN A 138 -6.67 -1.03 -29.29
N PHE A 139 -5.93 -1.98 -28.71
CA PHE A 139 -5.36 -3.13 -29.41
C PHE A 139 -6.24 -4.39 -29.34
N ARG A 140 -7.57 -4.24 -29.27
CA ARG A 140 -8.51 -5.37 -29.19
C ARG A 140 -8.43 -6.38 -30.35
N PHE A 141 -7.83 -5.99 -31.49
CA PHE A 141 -7.86 -6.77 -32.72
C PHE A 141 -6.70 -7.75 -32.92
N PHE A 142 -5.68 -7.76 -32.05
CA PHE A 142 -4.47 -8.56 -32.26
C PHE A 142 -4.27 -9.70 -31.26
N PHE A 143 -5.22 -9.97 -30.38
CA PHE A 143 -5.00 -10.92 -29.30
C PHE A 143 -5.43 -12.34 -29.66
N ASN A 144 -4.45 -13.22 -29.78
CA ASN A 144 -4.66 -14.65 -29.68
C ASN A 144 -4.87 -14.96 -28.19
N TYR A 145 -6.08 -15.32 -27.79
CA TYR A 145 -6.51 -15.51 -26.38
C TYR A 145 -5.58 -16.45 -25.58
N GLY A 146 -4.87 -17.36 -26.24
CA GLY A 146 -3.95 -18.28 -25.59
C GLY A 146 -2.67 -17.66 -25.01
N MET A 147 -2.39 -16.39 -25.29
CA MET A 147 -1.21 -15.67 -24.77
C MET A 147 -1.53 -14.72 -23.60
N ILE A 148 -2.81 -14.62 -23.20
CA ILE A 148 -3.19 -13.78 -22.06
C ILE A 148 -2.99 -14.57 -20.78
N LYS A 149 -2.19 -14.02 -19.86
CA LYS A 149 -1.93 -14.56 -18.52
C LYS A 149 -2.50 -13.61 -17.46
N PHE A 150 -3.02 -14.20 -16.40
CA PHE A 150 -3.43 -13.48 -15.20
C PHE A 150 -2.42 -13.77 -14.10
N THR A 151 -1.89 -12.74 -13.48
CA THR A 151 -1.01 -12.84 -12.32
C THR A 151 -1.71 -12.18 -11.14
N GLU A 152 -1.86 -12.89 -10.05
CA GLU A 152 -2.47 -12.38 -8.82
C GLU A 152 -1.37 -12.23 -7.77
N PHE A 153 -1.28 -11.04 -7.19
CA PHE A 153 -0.43 -10.72 -6.05
C PHE A 153 -1.32 -10.46 -4.84
N LYS A 154 -1.01 -11.13 -3.73
CA LYS A 154 -1.68 -10.91 -2.45
C LYS A 154 -0.68 -10.34 -1.46
N LEU A 155 -1.13 -9.38 -0.67
CA LEU A 155 -0.37 -8.91 0.47
C LEU A 155 -0.61 -9.84 1.67
N LEU A 156 0.45 -10.20 2.37
CA LEU A 156 0.34 -10.90 3.64
C LEU A 156 -0.04 -9.94 4.78
N SER A 157 -0.77 -10.46 5.76
CA SER A 157 -1.16 -9.68 6.94
C SER A 157 0.02 -9.42 7.87
N PHE A 158 0.14 -8.19 8.35
CA PHE A 158 1.05 -7.78 9.42
C PHE A 158 0.38 -7.90 10.81
N VAL A 159 -0.87 -8.37 10.86
CA VAL A 159 -1.63 -8.59 12.08
C VAL A 159 -1.81 -10.09 12.28
N SER A 160 -1.59 -10.57 13.50
CA SER A 160 -1.84 -11.97 13.85
C SER A 160 -3.34 -12.27 13.75
N SER A 161 -3.67 -13.41 13.14
CA SER A 161 -5.03 -13.96 13.24
C SER A 161 -5.27 -14.32 14.69
N THR A 162 -6.24 -13.69 15.32
CA THR A 162 -6.74 -14.05 16.65
C THR A 162 -7.59 -15.30 16.54
#